data_061561d934f236ad31d212f0e4081b0f
#
_entry.id   061561d934f236ad31d212f0e4081b0f
#
_cell.length_a   1.000
_cell.length_b   1.000
_cell.length_c   1.000
_cell.angle_alpha   90.00
_cell.angle_beta   90.00
_cell.angle_gamma   90.00
#
_symmetry.space_group_name_H-M   'P 1'
#
loop_
_entity.id
_entity.type
_entity.pdbx_description
1 polymer ?
#
loop_
_entity_poly.entity_id
_entity_poly.type
_entity_poly.pdbx_seq_one_letter_code
_entity_poly.pdbx_strand_id
1 'polypeptide(L)'
;AAVFSMGESVVSFLSGVPSLAAAESQGFYTGGPVEGDTYAWGNCTYWAFAMRLWAGYPIPTSWGNANTWDDRAIRDGYIVNHTPEVGAVFQTDNGEWGHVAYVASVNNQSGEWAISEMNFLGLNILSRRAFSADAASSYTFIHGKKGAASWSPLPISLP
;
A
#
# COMPACT_ATOMS: atom_id res chain seq x y z
N ALA A 1 14.20 14.17 3.44
CA ALA A 1 13.95 14.32 3.02
C ALA A 1 13.34 14.58 2.11
N ALA A 2 13.10 14.80 1.90
CA ALA A 2 12.67 15.12 1.35
C ALA A 2 12.27 15.13 0.40
N VAL A 3 12.24 15.12 -0.08
CA VAL A 3 12.10 15.05 -0.90
C VAL A 3 11.11 14.86 -1.61
N PHE A 4 10.19 15.00 -1.54
CA PHE A 4 9.06 14.83 -2.13
C PHE A 4 8.68 16.00 -2.89
N SER A 5 9.49 16.54 -3.55
CA SER A 5 9.20 17.65 -4.09
C SER A 5 8.45 17.43 -5.27
N MET A 6 8.50 17.38 -6.16
CA MET A 6 7.93 17.34 -7.41
C MET A 6 6.82 16.46 -7.57
N GLY A 7 6.11 16.25 -6.60
CA GLY A 7 5.00 15.39 -6.70
C GLY A 7 5.34 13.96 -6.51
N GLU A 8 6.50 13.54 -6.89
CA GLU A 8 6.87 12.18 -6.60
C GLU A 8 8.37 12.03 -6.61
N SER A 9 8.84 11.33 -5.64
CA SER A 9 10.22 10.95 -5.52
C SER A 9 10.28 9.53 -5.05
N VAL A 10 11.30 8.82 -5.47
CA VAL A 10 11.51 7.48 -4.98
C VAL A 10 12.54 7.53 -3.89
N VAL A 11 12.17 7.04 -2.71
CA VAL A 11 13.08 6.91 -1.61
C VAL A 11 13.18 5.44 -1.29
N SER A 12 14.28 4.84 -1.64
CA SER A 12 14.51 3.45 -1.33
C SER A 12 15.36 3.38 -0.09
N PHE A 13 14.85 2.78 0.95
CA PHE A 13 15.59 2.62 2.14
C PHE A 13 16.16 1.29 2.30
N LEU A 14 15.57 0.34 1.63
CA LEU A 14 15.76 -1.03 2.04
C LEU A 14 15.91 -1.88 0.82
N SER A 15 17.05 -2.45 0.68
CA SER A 15 17.26 -3.50 -0.31
C SER A 15 16.97 -4.80 0.39
N GLY A 16 16.10 -5.59 -0.15
CA GLY A 16 15.72 -6.83 0.48
C GLY A 16 14.88 -6.59 1.72
N VAL A 17 14.94 -7.47 2.65
CA VAL A 17 14.11 -7.41 3.86
C VAL A 17 14.86 -6.66 4.96
N PRO A 18 14.36 -5.54 5.44
CA PRO A 18 15.01 -4.82 6.53
C PRO A 18 14.83 -5.57 7.85
N SER A 19 15.51 -5.11 8.87
CA SER A 19 15.30 -5.68 10.19
C SER A 19 13.89 -5.36 10.67
N LEU A 20 13.35 -6.21 11.50
CA LEU A 20 12.02 -5.98 12.05
C LEU A 20 11.98 -4.66 12.82
N ALA A 21 13.01 -4.36 13.59
CA ALA A 21 13.04 -3.12 14.35
C ALA A 21 13.01 -1.89 13.45
N ALA A 22 13.74 -1.92 12.33
CA ALA A 22 13.72 -0.82 11.39
C ALA A 22 12.34 -0.68 10.74
N ALA A 23 11.71 -1.80 10.43
CA ALA A 23 10.38 -1.80 9.86
C ALA A 23 9.35 -1.26 10.83
N GLU A 24 9.46 -1.64 12.09
CA GLU A 24 8.58 -1.16 13.14
C GLU A 24 8.63 0.34 13.28
N SER A 25 9.84 0.88 13.31
CA SER A 25 10.01 2.32 13.50
C SER A 25 9.45 3.12 12.35
N GLN A 26 9.27 2.49 11.20
CA GLN A 26 8.72 3.14 10.01
C GLN A 26 7.29 2.73 9.71
N GLY A 27 6.71 1.87 10.51
CA GLY A 27 5.36 1.39 10.28
C GLY A 27 5.26 0.38 9.15
N PHE A 28 6.34 -0.33 8.86
CA PHE A 28 6.33 -1.35 7.83
C PHE A 28 6.48 -2.72 8.45
N TYR A 29 5.77 -3.68 7.94
CA TYR A 29 5.98 -5.07 8.31
C TYR A 29 6.94 -5.70 7.32
N THR A 30 7.96 -6.35 7.84
CA THR A 30 8.94 -7.03 7.00
C THR A 30 9.39 -8.34 7.61
N GLY A 31 8.55 -8.98 8.37
CA GLY A 31 8.90 -10.28 8.93
C GLY A 31 9.02 -11.34 7.86
N GLY A 32 8.96 -12.57 8.23
CA GLY A 32 9.00 -13.70 7.31
C GLY A 32 7.70 -13.83 6.54
N PRO A 33 7.44 -14.98 5.96
CA PRO A 33 6.21 -15.20 5.21
C PRO A 33 4.97 -14.88 6.05
N VAL A 34 3.99 -14.30 5.40
CA VAL A 34 2.74 -13.93 6.05
C VAL A 34 1.74 -15.05 5.79
N GLU A 35 1.23 -15.62 6.86
CA GLU A 35 0.29 -16.72 6.75
C GLU A 35 -0.97 -16.25 6.03
N GLY A 36 -1.41 -17.03 5.06
CA GLY A 36 -2.60 -16.70 4.28
C GLY A 36 -2.33 -15.82 3.07
N ASP A 37 -1.14 -15.26 2.93
CA ASP A 37 -0.80 -14.46 1.77
C ASP A 37 -0.38 -15.38 0.63
N THR A 38 -1.29 -15.59 -0.30
CA THR A 38 -1.05 -16.49 -1.43
C THR A 38 -0.53 -15.76 -2.66
N TYR A 39 -0.33 -14.46 -2.59
CA TYR A 39 0.32 -13.74 -3.67
C TYR A 39 1.81 -14.07 -3.70
N ALA A 40 2.44 -13.87 -4.83
CA ALA A 40 3.84 -14.26 -4.97
C ALA A 40 4.76 -13.38 -4.12
N TRP A 41 5.63 -14.00 -3.35
CA TRP A 41 6.55 -13.31 -2.47
C TRP A 41 7.38 -12.28 -3.22
N GLY A 42 7.53 -11.12 -2.62
CA GLY A 42 8.37 -10.06 -3.18
C GLY A 42 7.68 -9.18 -4.21
N ASN A 43 6.42 -9.47 -4.53
CA ASN A 43 5.65 -8.66 -5.47
C ASN A 43 4.85 -7.58 -4.76
N CYS A 44 4.37 -6.63 -5.54
CA CYS A 44 3.55 -5.54 -5.02
C CYS A 44 2.27 -6.07 -4.36
N THR A 45 1.67 -7.08 -4.94
CA THR A 45 0.45 -7.68 -4.40
C THR A 45 0.70 -8.35 -3.06
N TYR A 46 1.83 -9.05 -2.92
CA TYR A 46 2.16 -9.67 -1.65
C TYR A 46 2.31 -8.61 -0.56
N TRP A 47 3.03 -7.53 -0.87
CA TRP A 47 3.28 -6.48 0.10
C TRP A 47 2.00 -5.78 0.53
N ALA A 48 1.15 -5.42 -0.43
CA ALA A 48 -0.10 -4.72 -0.12
C ALA A 48 -1.02 -5.59 0.75
N PHE A 49 -1.11 -6.88 0.44
CA PHE A 49 -1.90 -7.81 1.25
C PHE A 49 -1.33 -7.90 2.67
N ALA A 50 -0.02 -8.08 2.78
CA ALA A 50 0.64 -8.22 4.09
C ALA A 50 0.42 -6.99 4.95
N MET A 51 0.56 -5.81 4.38
CA MET A 51 0.38 -4.58 5.11
C MET A 51 -1.07 -4.39 5.56
N ARG A 52 -2.04 -4.75 4.73
CA ARG A 52 -3.44 -4.69 5.11
C ARG A 52 -3.77 -5.66 6.23
N LEU A 53 -3.23 -6.85 6.17
CA LEU A 53 -3.42 -7.84 7.24
C LEU A 53 -2.81 -7.33 8.53
N TRP A 54 -1.60 -6.82 8.46
CA TRP A 54 -0.90 -6.29 9.61
C TRP A 54 -1.64 -5.10 10.24
N ALA A 55 -2.22 -4.25 9.40
CA ALA A 55 -2.97 -3.09 9.88
C ALA A 55 -4.34 -3.45 10.47
N GLY A 56 -4.77 -4.71 10.35
CA GLY A 56 -6.06 -5.12 10.89
C GLY A 56 -7.23 -4.97 9.93
N TYR A 57 -6.96 -4.70 8.66
CA TYR A 57 -8.01 -4.54 7.64
C TYR A 57 -7.73 -5.46 6.47
N PRO A 58 -7.89 -6.78 6.66
CA PRO A 58 -7.53 -7.75 5.65
C PRO A 58 -8.35 -7.61 4.38
N ILE A 59 -7.76 -8.04 3.29
CA ILE A 59 -8.41 -8.10 1.99
C ILE A 59 -8.32 -9.52 1.47
N PRO A 60 -9.15 -9.89 0.49
CA PRO A 60 -9.10 -11.25 -0.07
C PRO A 60 -7.82 -11.52 -0.86
N THR A 61 -7.52 -12.79 -1.05
CA THR A 61 -6.39 -13.24 -1.88
C THR A 61 -6.81 -13.52 -3.32
N SER A 62 -8.04 -13.21 -3.68
CA SER A 62 -8.62 -13.60 -4.96
C SER A 62 -8.72 -12.46 -5.97
N TRP A 63 -8.00 -11.37 -5.73
CA TRP A 63 -8.15 -10.20 -6.60
C TRP A 63 -7.25 -10.23 -7.83
N GLY A 64 -6.37 -11.21 -7.95
CA GLY A 64 -5.58 -11.42 -9.16
C GLY A 64 -4.42 -10.44 -9.29
N ASN A 65 -4.12 -10.07 -10.52
CA ASN A 65 -3.05 -9.10 -10.77
C ASN A 65 -3.47 -7.71 -10.33
N ALA A 66 -2.50 -6.85 -10.12
CA ALA A 66 -2.75 -5.51 -9.58
C ALA A 66 -3.77 -4.73 -10.41
N ASN A 67 -3.77 -4.91 -11.72
CA ASN A 67 -4.68 -4.16 -12.60
C ASN A 67 -6.15 -4.56 -12.48
N THR A 68 -6.46 -5.64 -11.75
CA THR A 68 -7.86 -6.03 -11.52
C THR A 68 -8.32 -5.78 -10.09
N TRP A 69 -7.43 -5.29 -9.24
CA TRP A 69 -7.76 -5.13 -7.83
C TRP A 69 -8.89 -4.13 -7.58
N ASP A 70 -8.90 -3.03 -8.31
CA ASP A 70 -9.94 -2.02 -8.13
C ASP A 70 -11.32 -2.56 -8.48
N ASP A 71 -11.46 -3.23 -9.62
CA ASP A 71 -12.74 -3.77 -10.05
C ASP A 71 -13.21 -4.87 -9.10
N ARG A 72 -12.30 -5.72 -8.67
CA ARG A 72 -12.67 -6.81 -7.79
C ARG A 72 -12.98 -6.34 -6.37
N ALA A 73 -12.31 -5.29 -5.92
CA ALA A 73 -12.63 -4.68 -4.65
C ALA A 73 -14.05 -4.08 -4.67
N ILE A 74 -14.40 -3.40 -5.74
CA ILE A 74 -15.76 -2.87 -5.90
C ILE A 74 -16.78 -4.01 -5.88
N ARG A 75 -16.51 -5.06 -6.61
CA ARG A 75 -17.40 -6.23 -6.64
C ARG A 75 -17.60 -6.80 -5.24
N ASP A 76 -16.56 -6.83 -4.44
CA ASP A 76 -16.60 -7.41 -3.10
C ASP A 76 -17.08 -6.42 -2.03
N GLY A 77 -17.50 -5.23 -2.43
CA GLY A 77 -18.13 -4.28 -1.51
C GLY A 77 -17.19 -3.34 -0.80
N TYR A 78 -15.96 -3.19 -1.27
CA TYR A 78 -15.02 -2.24 -0.68
C TYR A 78 -15.25 -0.86 -1.27
N ILE A 79 -14.93 0.15 -0.48
CA ILE A 79 -14.97 1.55 -0.93
C ILE A 79 -13.73 1.81 -1.77
N VAL A 80 -13.93 2.26 -3.00
CA VAL A 80 -12.84 2.55 -3.94
C VAL A 80 -13.06 3.95 -4.47
N ASN A 81 -12.03 4.80 -4.35
CA ASN A 81 -12.13 6.19 -4.78
C ASN A 81 -10.75 6.74 -5.17
N HIS A 82 -10.63 8.06 -5.28
CA HIS A 82 -9.38 8.71 -5.64
C HIS A 82 -8.75 9.47 -4.48
N THR A 83 -9.14 9.16 -3.25
CA THR A 83 -8.66 9.86 -2.07
C THR A 83 -7.72 8.97 -1.27
N PRO A 84 -6.45 9.34 -1.10
CA PRO A 84 -5.53 8.56 -0.30
C PRO A 84 -5.87 8.68 1.19
N GLU A 85 -5.82 7.55 1.89
CA GLU A 85 -5.92 7.50 3.34
C GLU A 85 -4.91 6.50 3.83
N VAL A 86 -4.34 6.73 5.00
CA VAL A 86 -3.40 5.77 5.59
C VAL A 86 -4.07 4.42 5.72
N GLY A 87 -3.43 3.39 5.21
CA GLY A 87 -3.97 2.04 5.23
C GLY A 87 -4.72 1.64 3.98
N ALA A 88 -5.05 2.58 3.10
CA ALA A 88 -5.67 2.22 1.82
C ALA A 88 -4.65 1.54 0.92
N VAL A 89 -5.15 0.75 -0.02
CA VAL A 89 -4.30 0.20 -1.08
C VAL A 89 -4.29 1.18 -2.24
N PHE A 90 -3.11 1.63 -2.59
CA PHE A 90 -2.88 2.40 -3.82
C PHE A 90 -2.97 1.42 -4.99
N GLN A 91 -3.66 1.81 -6.05
CA GLN A 91 -3.82 0.94 -7.21
C GLN A 91 -3.73 1.75 -8.48
N THR A 92 -3.08 1.20 -9.49
CA THR A 92 -3.03 1.77 -10.83
C THR A 92 -2.99 0.66 -11.86
N ASP A 93 -3.58 0.93 -13.02
CA ASP A 93 -3.52 0.01 -14.15
C ASP A 93 -2.26 0.21 -14.99
N ASN A 94 -1.43 1.18 -14.65
CA ASN A 94 -0.23 1.47 -15.42
C ASN A 94 0.72 0.28 -15.43
N GLY A 95 1.36 0.07 -16.56
CA GLY A 95 2.25 -1.07 -16.75
C GLY A 95 1.50 -2.30 -17.23
N GLU A 96 2.21 -3.38 -17.45
CA GLU A 96 1.63 -4.58 -18.03
C GLU A 96 0.61 -5.24 -17.10
N TRP A 97 0.92 -5.26 -15.81
CA TRP A 97 0.10 -5.96 -14.83
C TRP A 97 -0.52 -5.03 -13.79
N GLY A 98 -0.33 -3.72 -13.97
CA GLY A 98 -0.72 -2.75 -12.97
C GLY A 98 0.24 -2.74 -11.80
N HIS A 99 -0.10 -1.96 -10.77
CA HIS A 99 0.72 -1.87 -9.57
C HIS A 99 -0.17 -1.57 -8.37
N VAL A 100 0.19 -2.12 -7.23
CA VAL A 100 -0.47 -1.81 -5.95
C VAL A 100 0.58 -1.52 -4.88
N ALA A 101 0.16 -0.77 -3.87
CA ALA A 101 1.03 -0.38 -2.78
C ALA A 101 0.17 -0.08 -1.56
N TYR A 102 0.82 0.18 -0.45
CA TYR A 102 0.15 0.52 0.79
C TYR A 102 0.34 2.01 1.08
N VAL A 103 -0.72 2.74 1.35
CA VAL A 103 -0.60 4.15 1.70
C VAL A 103 -0.08 4.25 3.13
N ALA A 104 1.14 4.71 3.27
CA ALA A 104 1.85 4.72 4.55
C ALA A 104 1.66 6.02 5.31
N SER A 105 1.44 7.12 4.63
CA SER A 105 1.26 8.41 5.28
C SER A 105 0.46 9.38 4.42
N VAL A 106 -0.24 10.29 5.08
CA VAL A 106 -0.94 11.39 4.43
C VAL A 106 -0.71 12.61 5.32
N ASN A 107 -0.27 13.70 4.72
CA ASN A 107 -0.13 14.96 5.45
C ASN A 107 -1.45 15.71 5.32
N ASN A 108 -2.16 15.86 6.42
CA ASN A 108 -3.50 16.46 6.39
C ASN A 108 -3.49 17.95 6.06
N GLN A 109 -2.36 18.62 6.17
CA GLN A 109 -2.28 20.03 5.87
C GLN A 109 -1.94 20.28 4.41
N SER A 110 -0.92 19.61 3.90
CA SER A 110 -0.48 19.81 2.53
C SER A 110 -1.19 18.91 1.54
N GLY A 111 -1.74 17.79 2.02
CA GLY A 111 -2.33 16.78 1.15
C GLY A 111 -1.32 15.83 0.53
N GLU A 112 -0.03 16.01 0.81
CA GLU A 112 0.99 15.08 0.31
C GLU A 112 0.78 13.70 0.92
N TRP A 113 1.08 12.69 0.15
CA TRP A 113 0.89 11.31 0.59
C TRP A 113 2.04 10.45 0.10
N ALA A 114 2.26 9.33 0.80
CA ALA A 114 3.35 8.44 0.48
C ALA A 114 2.89 7.00 0.57
N ILE A 115 3.51 6.16 -0.25
CA ILE A 115 3.22 4.73 -0.29
C ILE A 115 4.47 3.95 0.05
N SER A 116 4.25 2.74 0.55
CA SER A 116 5.29 1.73 0.65
C SER A 116 4.94 0.60 -0.29
N GLU A 117 5.94 0.03 -0.93
CA GLU A 117 5.70 -0.90 -2.04
C GLU A 117 6.85 -1.85 -2.24
N MET A 118 6.56 -2.99 -2.81
CA MET A 118 7.58 -3.90 -3.31
C MET A 118 7.45 -4.02 -4.81
N ASN A 119 8.54 -4.38 -5.44
CA ASN A 119 8.63 -4.63 -6.88
C ASN A 119 8.30 -3.42 -7.75
N PHE A 120 8.56 -2.24 -7.24
CA PHE A 120 8.62 -1.04 -8.07
C PHE A 120 10.04 -0.88 -8.62
N LEU A 121 11.03 -1.00 -7.75
CA LEU A 121 12.44 -0.95 -8.14
C LEU A 121 12.98 -2.32 -8.53
N GLY A 122 12.32 -3.37 -8.11
CA GLY A 122 12.72 -4.74 -8.40
C GLY A 122 12.09 -5.69 -7.40
N LEU A 123 12.06 -6.96 -7.74
CA LEU A 123 11.46 -7.99 -6.91
C LEU A 123 12.12 -8.02 -5.53
N ASN A 124 11.34 -8.10 -4.50
CA ASN A 124 11.79 -8.12 -3.10
C ASN A 124 12.41 -6.81 -2.61
N ILE A 125 12.36 -5.75 -3.37
CA ILE A 125 12.90 -4.47 -2.93
C ILE A 125 11.76 -3.62 -2.39
N LEU A 126 11.85 -3.30 -1.11
CA LEU A 126 10.91 -2.42 -0.45
C LEU A 126 11.35 -0.98 -0.69
N SER A 127 10.43 -0.15 -1.13
CA SER A 127 10.72 1.26 -1.38
C SER A 127 9.53 2.13 -1.00
N ARG A 128 9.74 3.43 -1.03
CA ARG A 128 8.75 4.43 -0.72
C ARG A 128 8.73 5.47 -1.81
N ARG A 129 7.53 5.93 -2.14
CA ARG A 129 7.37 7.09 -3.00
C ARG A 129 6.40 8.06 -2.36
N ALA A 130 6.62 9.34 -2.59
CA ALA A 130 5.70 10.38 -2.14
C ALA A 130 5.18 11.18 -3.31
N PHE A 131 3.99 11.69 -3.15
CA PHE A 131 3.26 12.37 -4.20
C PHE A 131 2.66 13.66 -3.66
N SER A 132 2.47 14.62 -4.55
CA SER A 132 1.71 15.81 -4.21
C SER A 132 0.23 15.47 -4.11
N ALA A 133 -0.52 16.34 -3.46
CA ALA A 133 -1.96 16.17 -3.33
C ALA A 133 -2.63 16.00 -4.70
N ASP A 134 -2.20 16.77 -5.67
CA ASP A 134 -2.81 16.75 -7.01
C ASP A 134 -2.65 15.43 -7.73
N ALA A 135 -1.64 14.66 -7.40
CA ALA A 135 -1.40 13.39 -8.08
C ALA A 135 -2.45 12.33 -7.73
N ALA A 136 -3.17 12.51 -6.63
CA ALA A 136 -4.12 11.49 -6.16
C ALA A 136 -5.21 11.18 -7.19
N SER A 137 -5.63 12.16 -7.96
CA SER A 137 -6.71 11.95 -8.94
C SER A 137 -6.32 11.00 -10.07
N SER A 138 -5.03 10.73 -10.23
CA SER A 138 -4.55 9.81 -11.26
C SER A 138 -4.50 8.36 -10.79
N TYR A 139 -4.82 8.11 -9.53
CA TYR A 139 -4.71 6.79 -8.95
C TYR A 139 -5.99 6.40 -8.24
N THR A 140 -6.09 5.13 -7.89
CA THR A 140 -7.26 4.57 -7.24
C THR A 140 -6.84 4.08 -5.85
N PHE A 141 -7.73 4.23 -4.87
CA PHE A 141 -7.45 3.82 -3.51
C PHE A 141 -8.56 2.91 -3.00
N ILE A 142 -8.17 1.75 -2.51
CA ILE A 142 -9.09 0.74 -1.98
C ILE A 142 -9.08 0.86 -0.46
N HIS A 143 -10.23 1.15 0.10
CA HIS A 143 -10.39 1.40 1.53
C HIS A 143 -10.95 0.18 2.26
N GLY A 144 -11.87 0.36 3.14
CA GLY A 144 -12.53 -0.71 3.85
C GLY A 144 -13.84 -1.10 3.21
N LYS A 145 -14.49 -2.11 3.74
CA LYS A 145 -15.78 -2.54 3.24
C LYS A 145 -16.86 -1.51 3.54
N LYS A 146 -17.78 -1.38 2.63
CA LYS A 146 -18.96 -0.55 2.83
C LYS A 146 -19.75 -1.09 4.01
N GLY A 147 -20.33 -0.17 4.77
CA GLY A 147 -21.14 -0.55 5.92
C GLY A 147 -20.34 -0.83 7.18
N ALA A 148 -19.02 -0.88 7.10
CA ALA A 148 -18.23 -0.90 8.32
C ALA A 148 -18.38 0.46 9.01
N ALA A 149 -18.30 0.44 10.31
CA ALA A 149 -18.35 1.64 11.07
C ALA A 149 -17.23 2.54 10.63
N SER A 150 -16.89 3.58 10.82
CA SER A 150 -15.85 4.41 10.24
C SER A 150 -14.57 3.61 10.09
N TRP A 151 -14.03 3.62 8.91
CA TRP A 151 -12.80 2.92 8.64
C TRP A 151 -11.62 3.84 8.94
N SER A 152 -10.74 3.37 9.78
CA SER A 152 -9.45 4.00 9.93
C SER A 152 -8.49 2.92 10.40
N PRO A 153 -7.28 2.89 9.89
CA PRO A 153 -6.33 1.88 10.32
C PRO A 153 -6.05 2.06 11.80
N LEU A 154 -5.99 0.94 12.51
CA LEU A 154 -5.59 0.98 13.90
C LEU A 154 -4.10 1.29 13.99
N PRO A 155 -3.66 1.87 15.09
CA PRO A 155 -2.24 1.95 15.33
C PRO A 155 -1.69 0.56 15.30
N ILE A 156 -0.67 0.36 14.48
CA ILE A 156 -0.14 -0.96 14.27
C ILE A 156 0.71 -1.33 15.43
N SER A 157 0.32 -2.43 16.09
CA SER A 157 1.23 -3.02 17.04
C SER A 157 1.81 -4.20 16.35
N LEU A 158 3.08 -4.30 16.41
CA LEU A 158 3.72 -5.41 15.77
C LEU A 158 3.52 -6.66 16.53
N PRO A 159 3.41 -7.74 15.83
CA PRO A 159 3.34 -9.03 16.48
C PRO A 159 4.64 -9.36 17.18
#